data_f3de73a45b976b6bb9090fcd144260ba
#
_entry.id   f3de73a45b976b6bb9090fcd144260ba
#
_cell.length_a   1.000
_cell.length_b   1.000
_cell.length_c   1.000
_cell.angle_alpha   90.00
_cell.angle_beta   90.00
_cell.angle_gamma   90.00
#
_symmetry.space_group_name_H-M   'P 1'
#
loop_
_entity.id
_entity.type
_entity.pdbx_description
1 polymer ?
#
loop_
_entity_poly.entity_id
_entity_poly.type
_entity_poly.pdbx_seq_one_letter_code
_entity_poly.pdbx_strand_id
1 'polypeptide(L)'
;TLQIPWLPFPTQESQIATVMAEAEASMQERHLPLALVMSEDSVAGHELNRQPQPQRVATQLTQQVQLENRLRMSRTEALQALLESLDGTEAILATTGKTGRELFTIADRPNHLYVVGGMGTASAIGFGLAQALPRQPVVVIDGDGAALMKLGSLATIGYYQPANLLHIILDNECHDSTGGQRTVSSVVRFAEIAAAANYRRAVAADAPAEVRAFVKELRGQPGPSLLHIKIRPGAPKALGRPTLKPHEVKERFMKFLAEANR
;
A
#
# COMPACT_ATOMS: atom_id res chain seq x y z
N THR A 1 22.49 -12.43 13.97
CA THR A 1 22.02 -11.39 14.90
C THR A 1 21.89 -10.09 14.14
N LEU A 2 20.78 -9.37 14.36
CA LEU A 2 20.44 -8.14 13.63
C LEU A 2 21.33 -6.94 14.02
N GLN A 3 22.20 -7.09 15.03
CA GLN A 3 23.09 -6.03 15.56
C GLN A 3 22.35 -4.72 15.92
N ILE A 4 21.06 -4.82 16.25
CA ILE A 4 20.26 -3.67 16.69
C ILE A 4 20.67 -3.33 18.12
N PRO A 5 21.12 -2.08 18.42
CA PRO A 5 21.36 -1.64 19.78
C PRO A 5 20.06 -1.66 20.59
N TRP A 6 20.17 -1.84 21.88
CA TRP A 6 19.01 -1.89 22.76
C TRP A 6 19.29 -1.20 24.10
N LEU A 7 18.22 -0.68 24.70
CA LEU A 7 18.20 -0.14 26.06
C LEU A 7 17.06 -0.81 26.85
N PRO A 8 17.18 -0.91 28.17
CA PRO A 8 16.05 -1.34 28.99
C PRO A 8 14.92 -0.31 28.89
N PHE A 9 13.68 -0.80 28.84
CA PHE A 9 12.50 0.06 28.90
C PHE A 9 12.43 0.74 30.29
N PRO A 10 12.19 2.07 30.40
CA PRO A 10 12.11 2.76 31.69
C PRO A 10 10.94 2.24 32.52
N THR A 11 11.21 1.94 33.79
CA THR A 11 10.20 1.45 34.75
C THR A 11 9.62 2.57 35.61
N GLN A 12 10.19 3.77 35.53
CA GLN A 12 9.76 4.95 36.28
C GLN A 12 9.61 6.14 35.34
N GLU A 13 8.60 6.96 35.56
CA GLU A 13 8.31 8.15 34.75
C GLU A 13 9.52 9.11 34.66
N SER A 14 10.24 9.28 35.77
CA SER A 14 11.44 10.14 35.80
C SER A 14 12.57 9.68 34.87
N GLN A 15 12.59 8.42 34.45
CA GLN A 15 13.60 7.86 33.55
C GLN A 15 13.24 8.05 32.06
N ILE A 16 11.98 8.31 31.74
CA ILE A 16 11.48 8.31 30.35
C ILE A 16 12.27 9.32 29.50
N ALA A 17 12.37 10.57 29.96
CA ALA A 17 13.04 11.63 29.20
C ALA A 17 14.51 11.28 28.88
N THR A 18 15.23 10.75 29.87
CA THR A 18 16.64 10.38 29.73
C THR A 18 16.84 9.22 28.76
N VAL A 19 16.03 8.15 28.91
CA VAL A 19 16.12 6.96 28.04
C VAL A 19 15.73 7.32 26.61
N MET A 20 14.74 8.16 26.41
CA MET A 20 14.32 8.61 25.08
C MET A 20 15.40 9.46 24.40
N ALA A 21 16.04 10.38 25.14
CA ALA A 21 17.14 11.18 24.61
C ALA A 21 18.36 10.31 24.23
N GLU A 22 18.70 9.32 25.05
CA GLU A 22 19.77 8.36 24.73
C GLU A 22 19.43 7.51 23.50
N ALA A 23 18.19 7.04 23.40
CA ALA A 23 17.72 6.28 22.25
C ALA A 23 17.80 7.11 20.95
N GLU A 24 17.34 8.36 21.00
CA GLU A 24 17.40 9.27 19.87
C GLU A 24 18.83 9.56 19.43
N ALA A 25 19.72 9.88 20.37
CA ALA A 25 21.15 10.09 20.08
C ALA A 25 21.80 8.88 19.43
N SER A 26 21.52 7.68 19.96
CA SER A 26 22.05 6.43 19.41
C SER A 26 21.54 6.14 18.00
N MET A 27 20.26 6.41 17.72
CA MET A 27 19.69 6.26 16.38
C MET A 27 20.25 7.26 15.37
N GLN A 28 20.51 8.49 15.80
CA GLN A 28 21.13 9.52 14.97
C GLN A 28 22.60 9.20 14.66
N GLU A 29 23.38 8.80 15.66
CA GLU A 29 24.80 8.47 15.50
C GLU A 29 25.00 7.22 14.62
N ARG A 30 24.22 6.17 14.87
CA ARG A 30 24.44 4.86 14.24
C ARG A 30 23.66 4.65 12.94
N HIS A 31 22.69 5.51 12.66
CA HIS A 31 21.73 5.33 11.55
C HIS A 31 21.01 3.97 11.56
N LEU A 32 20.82 3.40 12.73
CA LEU A 32 20.16 2.11 12.99
C LEU A 32 18.96 2.32 13.91
N PRO A 33 17.93 1.46 13.81
CA PRO A 33 16.86 1.44 14.81
C PRO A 33 17.44 0.99 16.17
N LEU A 34 16.81 1.44 17.26
CA LEU A 34 17.12 1.01 18.61
C LEU A 34 15.90 0.28 19.20
N ALA A 35 16.14 -0.79 19.96
CA ALA A 35 15.08 -1.52 20.65
C ALA A 35 15.05 -1.08 22.14
N LEU A 36 13.86 -0.73 22.62
CA LEU A 36 13.57 -0.62 24.06
C LEU A 36 13.00 -1.95 24.52
N VAL A 37 13.74 -2.67 25.36
CA VAL A 37 13.40 -4.01 25.81
C VAL A 37 12.66 -3.96 27.14
N MET A 38 11.38 -4.34 27.09
CA MET A 38 10.54 -4.45 28.29
C MET A 38 10.74 -5.79 28.98
N SER A 39 10.87 -5.75 30.31
CA SER A 39 10.71 -6.95 31.13
C SER A 39 9.20 -7.20 31.40
N GLU A 40 8.88 -8.44 31.70
CA GLU A 40 7.53 -8.77 32.20
C GLU A 40 7.22 -7.92 33.44
N ASP A 41 5.99 -7.46 33.56
CA ASP A 41 5.51 -6.60 34.64
C ASP A 41 6.21 -5.23 34.80
N SER A 42 6.95 -4.78 33.81
CA SER A 42 7.66 -3.47 33.84
C SER A 42 6.75 -2.25 33.64
N VAL A 43 5.50 -2.44 33.26
CA VAL A 43 4.48 -1.39 33.10
C VAL A 43 3.21 -1.76 33.86
N ALA A 44 2.57 -0.76 34.45
CA ALA A 44 1.27 -0.97 35.10
C ALA A 44 0.19 -1.32 34.07
N GLY A 45 -0.73 -2.17 34.48
CA GLY A 45 -1.93 -2.46 33.67
C GLY A 45 -2.75 -1.19 33.46
N HIS A 46 -3.25 -1.00 32.26
CA HIS A 46 -4.13 0.10 31.92
C HIS A 46 -5.46 -0.42 31.39
N GLU A 47 -6.55 0.19 31.80
CA GLU A 47 -7.87 -0.16 31.28
C GLU A 47 -7.97 0.23 29.78
N LEU A 48 -8.46 -0.69 28.98
CA LEU A 48 -8.68 -0.45 27.56
C LEU A 48 -9.91 0.46 27.39
N ASN A 49 -9.69 1.70 27.01
CA ASN A 49 -10.75 2.57 26.51
C ASN A 49 -11.23 2.02 25.16
N ARG A 50 -12.30 1.21 25.19
CA ARG A 50 -12.90 0.65 23.99
C ARG A 50 -13.49 1.79 23.16
N GLN A 51 -12.84 2.07 22.04
CA GLN A 51 -13.42 2.95 21.02
C GLN A 51 -14.69 2.30 20.45
N PRO A 52 -15.71 3.08 20.08
CA PRO A 52 -16.87 2.55 19.38
C PRO A 52 -16.42 1.79 18.14
N GLN A 53 -16.97 0.60 17.94
CA GLN A 53 -16.65 -0.15 16.73
C GLN A 53 -17.26 0.54 15.50
N PRO A 54 -16.53 0.62 14.38
CA PRO A 54 -17.07 1.19 13.15
C PRO A 54 -18.28 0.36 12.69
N GLN A 55 -19.31 1.06 12.22
CA GLN A 55 -20.48 0.39 11.67
C GLN A 55 -20.15 -0.17 10.29
N ARG A 56 -20.76 -1.31 9.98
CA ARG A 56 -20.68 -1.88 8.64
C ARG A 56 -21.36 -0.94 7.64
N VAL A 57 -20.67 -0.55 6.59
CA VAL A 57 -21.24 0.26 5.51
C VAL A 57 -21.79 -0.64 4.39
N ALA A 58 -22.80 -0.17 3.69
CA ALA A 58 -23.25 -0.82 2.48
C ALA A 58 -22.17 -0.64 1.41
N THR A 59 -21.63 -1.75 0.92
CA THR A 59 -20.63 -1.75 -0.14
C THR A 59 -21.32 -1.77 -1.49
N GLN A 60 -20.95 -0.86 -2.38
CA GLN A 60 -21.34 -0.95 -3.79
C GLN A 60 -20.38 -1.91 -4.49
N LEU A 61 -20.85 -3.13 -4.73
CA LEU A 61 -20.23 -4.07 -5.67
C LEU A 61 -20.74 -3.74 -7.06
N THR A 62 -19.90 -3.17 -7.90
CA THR A 62 -20.20 -3.11 -9.33
C THR A 62 -20.04 -4.53 -9.89
N GLN A 63 -21.03 -4.99 -10.63
CA GLN A 63 -21.15 -6.37 -11.12
C GLN A 63 -19.81 -6.94 -11.61
N GLN A 64 -19.64 -8.23 -11.35
CA GLN A 64 -18.55 -9.05 -11.87
C GLN A 64 -18.40 -8.78 -13.37
N VAL A 65 -17.26 -8.23 -13.76
CA VAL A 65 -16.81 -8.38 -15.13
C VAL A 65 -16.66 -9.89 -15.32
N GLN A 66 -17.47 -10.48 -16.19
CA GLN A 66 -17.27 -11.87 -16.59
C GLN A 66 -15.92 -11.91 -17.31
N LEU A 67 -14.89 -12.33 -16.57
CA LEU A 67 -13.49 -12.38 -17.00
C LEU A 67 -13.25 -13.53 -18.00
N GLU A 68 -14.27 -13.93 -18.74
CA GLU A 68 -14.24 -15.07 -19.65
C GLU A 68 -13.76 -14.65 -21.04
N ASN A 69 -12.62 -15.23 -21.41
CA ASN A 69 -12.12 -15.32 -22.80
C ASN A 69 -11.72 -14.03 -23.55
N ARG A 70 -11.51 -12.90 -22.88
CA ARG A 70 -10.91 -11.72 -23.54
C ARG A 70 -9.39 -11.77 -23.46
N LEU A 71 -8.73 -11.23 -24.48
CA LEU A 71 -7.30 -10.96 -24.43
C LEU A 71 -7.04 -9.90 -23.35
N ARG A 72 -6.61 -10.31 -22.16
CA ARG A 72 -6.36 -9.39 -21.03
C ARG A 72 -5.29 -8.36 -21.40
N MET A 73 -5.45 -7.13 -20.90
CA MET A 73 -4.44 -6.09 -21.04
C MET A 73 -3.13 -6.47 -20.33
N SER A 74 -2.03 -5.88 -20.74
CA SER A 74 -0.75 -6.00 -20.05
C SER A 74 -0.73 -5.12 -18.80
N ARG A 75 0.24 -5.34 -17.91
CA ARG A 75 0.48 -4.46 -16.76
C ARG A 75 0.79 -3.03 -17.20
N THR A 76 1.57 -2.87 -18.27
CA THR A 76 1.89 -1.56 -18.85
C THR A 76 0.63 -0.82 -19.28
N GLU A 77 -0.27 -1.48 -20.03
CA GLU A 77 -1.53 -0.87 -20.47
C GLU A 77 -2.44 -0.49 -19.28
N ALA A 78 -2.48 -1.33 -18.24
CA ALA A 78 -3.23 -1.04 -17.02
C ALA A 78 -2.66 0.18 -16.27
N LEU A 79 -1.32 0.24 -16.11
CA LEU A 79 -0.64 1.36 -15.46
C LEU A 79 -0.78 2.67 -16.25
N GLN A 80 -0.72 2.62 -17.57
CA GLN A 80 -0.94 3.79 -18.42
C GLN A 80 -2.37 4.30 -18.28
N ALA A 81 -3.38 3.42 -18.38
CA ALA A 81 -4.78 3.79 -18.20
C ALA A 81 -5.05 4.38 -16.81
N LEU A 82 -4.38 3.86 -15.77
CA LEU A 82 -4.42 4.41 -14.42
C LEU A 82 -3.85 5.83 -14.39
N LEU A 83 -2.59 6.01 -14.83
CA LEU A 83 -1.90 7.30 -14.77
C LEU A 83 -2.59 8.40 -15.59
N GLU A 84 -3.20 8.06 -16.73
CA GLU A 84 -4.02 8.96 -17.55
C GLU A 84 -5.29 9.44 -16.84
N SER A 85 -5.73 8.71 -15.81
CA SER A 85 -6.97 8.99 -15.07
C SER A 85 -6.72 9.67 -13.73
N LEU A 86 -5.46 9.90 -13.36
CA LEU A 86 -5.02 10.59 -12.15
C LEU A 86 -4.59 12.03 -12.49
N ASP A 87 -4.73 12.95 -11.52
CA ASP A 87 -4.36 14.37 -11.74
C ASP A 87 -2.88 14.66 -11.46
N GLY A 88 -2.15 13.69 -10.90
CA GLY A 88 -0.75 13.84 -10.50
C GLY A 88 -0.54 14.44 -9.12
N THR A 89 -1.62 14.71 -8.39
CA THR A 89 -1.59 15.16 -6.99
C THR A 89 -1.62 14.00 -5.99
N GLU A 90 -1.92 12.80 -6.45
CA GLU A 90 -2.02 11.60 -5.62
C GLU A 90 -0.63 11.12 -5.19
N ALA A 91 -0.52 10.68 -3.94
CA ALA A 91 0.61 9.91 -3.46
C ALA A 91 0.48 8.46 -3.95
N ILE A 92 1.38 8.00 -4.81
CA ILE A 92 1.31 6.67 -5.43
C ILE A 92 2.36 5.75 -4.83
N LEU A 93 1.91 4.64 -4.24
CA LEU A 93 2.77 3.61 -3.67
C LEU A 93 2.67 2.33 -4.51
N ALA A 94 3.77 1.92 -5.12
CA ALA A 94 3.82 0.69 -5.91
C ALA A 94 4.57 -0.41 -5.17
N THR A 95 4.00 -1.62 -5.18
CA THR A 95 4.63 -2.81 -4.61
C THR A 95 5.95 -3.14 -5.32
N THR A 96 6.79 -3.91 -4.63
CA THR A 96 8.05 -4.42 -5.19
C THR A 96 7.83 -5.27 -6.44
N GLY A 97 8.88 -5.48 -7.21
CA GLY A 97 8.88 -6.35 -8.38
C GLY A 97 8.58 -5.64 -9.70
N LYS A 98 7.87 -6.30 -10.60
CA LYS A 98 7.60 -5.79 -11.95
C LYS A 98 6.71 -4.56 -11.93
N THR A 99 5.73 -4.49 -11.05
CA THR A 99 4.80 -3.36 -10.92
C THR A 99 5.53 -2.05 -10.69
N GLY A 100 6.38 -1.98 -9.66
CA GLY A 100 7.17 -0.77 -9.38
C GLY A 100 8.13 -0.41 -10.52
N ARG A 101 8.74 -1.42 -11.17
CA ARG A 101 9.67 -1.21 -12.29
C ARG A 101 8.96 -0.72 -13.57
N GLU A 102 7.79 -1.24 -13.87
CA GLU A 102 7.00 -0.78 -15.02
C GLU A 102 6.47 0.64 -14.77
N LEU A 103 5.96 0.93 -13.56
CA LEU A 103 5.57 2.28 -13.19
C LEU A 103 6.74 3.28 -13.34
N PHE A 104 7.94 2.92 -12.85
CA PHE A 104 9.15 3.73 -13.03
C PHE A 104 9.48 3.94 -14.51
N THR A 105 9.37 2.89 -15.33
CA THR A 105 9.70 2.96 -16.76
C THR A 105 8.72 3.85 -17.53
N ILE A 106 7.44 3.83 -17.17
CA ILE A 106 6.39 4.66 -17.79
C ILE A 106 6.56 6.12 -17.37
N ALA A 107 6.70 6.37 -16.08
CA ALA A 107 6.85 7.71 -15.53
C ALA A 107 7.48 7.65 -14.12
N ASP A 108 8.67 8.21 -13.96
CA ASP A 108 9.23 8.44 -12.62
C ASP A 108 8.88 9.87 -12.15
N ARG A 109 8.16 9.96 -11.04
CA ARG A 109 7.66 11.25 -10.51
C ARG A 109 7.96 11.38 -9.02
N PRO A 110 8.04 12.61 -8.46
CA PRO A 110 8.26 12.84 -7.03
C PRO A 110 7.19 12.23 -6.13
N ASN A 111 5.96 12.12 -6.62
CA ASN A 111 4.82 11.53 -5.91
C ASN A 111 4.76 10.00 -5.97
N HIS A 112 5.78 9.33 -6.52
CA HIS A 112 5.87 7.87 -6.59
C HIS A 112 6.82 7.32 -5.52
N LEU A 113 6.32 6.39 -4.71
CA LEU A 113 7.11 5.57 -3.79
C LEU A 113 7.16 4.12 -4.29
N TYR A 114 8.36 3.63 -4.57
CA TYR A 114 8.58 2.23 -4.93
C TYR A 114 8.97 1.45 -3.69
N VAL A 115 8.08 0.58 -3.21
CA VAL A 115 8.35 -0.23 -2.01
C VAL A 115 9.37 -1.31 -2.36
N VAL A 116 10.50 -1.34 -1.65
CA VAL A 116 11.58 -2.29 -1.86
C VAL A 116 11.75 -3.17 -0.62
N GLY A 117 11.93 -4.48 -0.81
CA GLY A 117 12.20 -5.44 0.27
C GLY A 117 10.99 -5.85 1.11
N GLY A 118 9.85 -5.18 0.96
CA GLY A 118 8.63 -5.44 1.73
C GLY A 118 7.47 -5.90 0.86
N MET A 119 7.54 -7.11 0.29
CA MET A 119 6.42 -7.65 -0.49
C MET A 119 5.13 -7.73 0.36
N GLY A 120 4.03 -7.18 -0.16
CA GLY A 120 2.74 -7.13 0.54
C GLY A 120 2.58 -6.00 1.54
N THR A 121 3.59 -5.12 1.74
CA THR A 121 3.50 -4.03 2.71
C THR A 121 3.02 -2.70 2.12
N ALA A 122 2.91 -2.58 0.80
CA ALA A 122 2.52 -1.32 0.16
C ALA A 122 1.14 -0.83 0.64
N SER A 123 0.17 -1.73 0.77
CA SER A 123 -1.17 -1.40 1.28
C SER A 123 -1.15 -0.92 2.74
N ALA A 124 -0.32 -1.52 3.59
CA ALA A 124 -0.19 -1.08 4.98
C ALA A 124 0.51 0.29 5.09
N ILE A 125 1.53 0.55 4.27
CA ILE A 125 2.21 1.86 4.20
C ILE A 125 1.24 2.92 3.69
N GLY A 126 0.51 2.63 2.60
CA GLY A 126 -0.50 3.53 2.03
C GLY A 126 -1.65 3.82 3.01
N PHE A 127 -2.09 2.83 3.77
CA PHE A 127 -3.06 3.00 4.84
C PHE A 127 -2.54 3.96 5.92
N GLY A 128 -1.32 3.74 6.43
CA GLY A 128 -0.72 4.63 7.42
C GLY A 128 -0.60 6.07 6.91
N LEU A 129 -0.21 6.25 5.64
CA LEU A 129 -0.15 7.56 4.99
C LEU A 129 -1.54 8.21 4.90
N ALA A 130 -2.55 7.46 4.46
CA ALA A 130 -3.92 7.96 4.34
C ALA A 130 -4.51 8.40 5.68
N GLN A 131 -4.18 7.71 6.76
CA GLN A 131 -4.57 8.09 8.13
C GLN A 131 -3.84 9.36 8.61
N ALA A 132 -2.53 9.45 8.34
CA ALA A 132 -1.70 10.59 8.76
C ALA A 132 -2.03 11.88 7.99
N LEU A 133 -2.42 11.76 6.72
CA LEU A 133 -2.71 12.88 5.82
C LEU A 133 -4.11 12.72 5.18
N PRO A 134 -5.20 12.97 5.92
CA PRO A 134 -6.56 12.69 5.44
C PRO A 134 -6.99 13.48 4.19
N ARG A 135 -6.32 14.59 3.88
CA ARG A 135 -6.58 15.41 2.67
C ARG A 135 -5.76 14.99 1.46
N GLN A 136 -4.69 14.20 1.65
CA GLN A 136 -3.83 13.72 0.58
C GLN A 136 -4.46 12.49 -0.07
N PRO A 137 -4.83 12.53 -1.37
CA PRO A 137 -5.25 11.32 -2.07
C PRO A 137 -4.09 10.29 -2.13
N VAL A 138 -4.37 9.05 -1.76
CA VAL A 138 -3.39 7.97 -1.73
C VAL A 138 -3.84 6.85 -2.66
N VAL A 139 -2.94 6.44 -3.56
CA VAL A 139 -3.14 5.31 -4.46
C VAL A 139 -2.10 4.24 -4.16
N VAL A 140 -2.56 3.05 -3.80
CA VAL A 140 -1.71 1.88 -3.61
C VAL A 140 -1.86 0.95 -4.81
N ILE A 141 -0.75 0.49 -5.36
CA ILE A 141 -0.72 -0.46 -6.48
C ILE A 141 0.01 -1.73 -6.02
N ASP A 142 -0.77 -2.76 -5.73
CA ASP A 142 -0.26 -4.09 -5.38
C ASP A 142 -0.32 -5.05 -6.60
N GLY A 143 0.47 -6.12 -6.54
CA GLY A 143 0.26 -7.31 -7.35
C GLY A 143 -0.57 -8.33 -6.56
N ASP A 144 -1.16 -9.30 -7.25
CA ASP A 144 -1.93 -10.39 -6.63
C ASP A 144 -1.13 -11.15 -5.56
N GLY A 145 0.10 -11.55 -5.86
CA GLY A 145 0.96 -12.22 -4.89
C GLY A 145 1.29 -11.38 -3.66
N ALA A 146 1.47 -10.07 -3.83
CA ALA A 146 1.70 -9.13 -2.72
C ALA A 146 0.44 -8.98 -1.85
N ALA A 147 -0.72 -8.80 -2.48
CA ALA A 147 -2.00 -8.71 -1.79
C ALA A 147 -2.34 -10.01 -1.02
N LEU A 148 -2.06 -11.18 -1.61
CA LEU A 148 -2.25 -12.48 -0.96
C LEU A 148 -1.38 -12.66 0.28
N MET A 149 -0.11 -12.22 0.23
CA MET A 149 0.80 -12.31 1.38
C MET A 149 0.32 -11.54 2.61
N LYS A 150 -0.42 -10.47 2.41
CA LYS A 150 -0.92 -9.58 3.48
C LYS A 150 -2.42 -9.31 3.33
N LEU A 151 -3.18 -10.34 2.99
CA LEU A 151 -4.63 -10.24 2.76
C LEU A 151 -5.39 -9.62 3.95
N GLY A 152 -4.92 -9.85 5.17
CA GLY A 152 -5.45 -9.22 6.38
C GLY A 152 -5.38 -7.69 6.40
N SER A 153 -4.52 -7.07 5.59
CA SER A 153 -4.49 -5.61 5.44
C SER A 153 -5.82 -5.05 4.93
N LEU A 154 -6.56 -5.80 4.11
CA LEU A 154 -7.90 -5.40 3.65
C LEU A 154 -8.87 -5.22 4.83
N ALA A 155 -8.84 -6.14 5.79
CA ALA A 155 -9.69 -6.05 6.98
C ALA A 155 -9.35 -4.80 7.83
N THR A 156 -8.05 -4.52 8.02
CA THR A 156 -7.58 -3.33 8.73
C THR A 156 -8.02 -2.05 8.02
N ILE A 157 -7.80 -1.94 6.72
CA ILE A 157 -8.21 -0.78 5.92
C ILE A 157 -9.73 -0.57 5.97
N GLY A 158 -10.50 -1.64 5.83
CA GLY A 158 -11.96 -1.58 5.91
C GLY A 158 -12.49 -1.25 7.30
N TYR A 159 -11.77 -1.60 8.36
CA TYR A 159 -12.11 -1.19 9.74
C TYR A 159 -11.95 0.32 9.94
N TYR A 160 -10.83 0.89 9.53
CA TYR A 160 -10.52 2.31 9.72
C TYR A 160 -11.13 3.24 8.67
N GLN A 161 -11.53 2.72 7.53
CA GLN A 161 -12.22 3.44 6.45
C GLN A 161 -11.57 4.77 6.02
N PRO A 162 -10.28 4.79 5.62
CA PRO A 162 -9.64 6.00 5.13
C PRO A 162 -10.34 6.49 3.85
N ALA A 163 -10.95 7.69 3.93
CA ALA A 163 -11.77 8.22 2.83
C ALA A 163 -10.97 8.55 1.56
N ASN A 164 -9.66 8.73 1.70
CA ASN A 164 -8.72 9.17 0.68
C ASN A 164 -7.87 8.05 0.06
N LEU A 165 -8.22 6.76 0.27
CA LEU A 165 -7.45 5.61 -0.19
C LEU A 165 -8.12 4.90 -1.37
N LEU A 166 -7.38 4.80 -2.49
CA LEU A 166 -7.67 3.92 -3.62
C LEU A 166 -6.65 2.78 -3.65
N HIS A 167 -7.09 1.55 -3.46
CA HIS A 167 -6.27 0.35 -3.51
C HIS A 167 -6.48 -0.39 -4.84
N ILE A 168 -5.43 -0.58 -5.60
CA ILE A 168 -5.44 -1.25 -6.91
C ILE A 168 -4.67 -2.55 -6.79
N ILE A 169 -5.24 -3.65 -7.28
CA ILE A 169 -4.57 -4.95 -7.37
C ILE A 169 -4.46 -5.34 -8.84
N LEU A 170 -3.22 -5.40 -9.33
CA LEU A 170 -2.88 -5.91 -10.67
C LEU A 170 -2.67 -7.42 -10.57
N ASP A 171 -3.61 -8.19 -11.08
CA ASP A 171 -3.67 -9.63 -10.95
C ASP A 171 -3.35 -10.34 -12.27
N ASN A 172 -2.14 -10.87 -12.37
CA ASN A 172 -1.67 -11.66 -13.50
C ASN A 172 -1.57 -13.16 -13.19
N GLU A 173 -2.00 -13.59 -12.02
CA GLU A 173 -2.01 -14.97 -11.54
C GLU A 173 -0.63 -15.62 -11.45
N CYS A 174 0.46 -14.82 -11.41
CA CYS A 174 1.82 -15.36 -11.32
C CYS A 174 2.84 -14.40 -10.72
N HIS A 175 3.97 -14.96 -10.28
CA HIS A 175 5.13 -14.25 -9.78
C HIS A 175 6.13 -13.95 -10.90
N ASP A 176 5.82 -12.98 -11.78
CA ASP A 176 6.67 -12.60 -12.92
C ASP A 176 8.11 -12.22 -12.55
N SER A 177 8.33 -11.78 -11.32
CA SER A 177 9.66 -11.32 -10.86
C SER A 177 10.62 -12.46 -10.56
N THR A 178 10.12 -13.67 -10.32
CA THR A 178 10.90 -14.83 -9.83
C THR A 178 10.78 -16.07 -10.71
N GLY A 179 10.23 -15.94 -11.91
CA GLY A 179 10.16 -17.04 -12.88
C GLY A 179 8.77 -17.43 -13.34
N GLY A 180 7.73 -16.64 -13.01
CA GLY A 180 6.37 -16.85 -13.52
C GLY A 180 5.61 -18.00 -12.84
N GLN A 181 6.01 -18.39 -11.60
CA GLN A 181 5.29 -19.38 -10.81
C GLN A 181 3.85 -18.89 -10.57
N ARG A 182 2.89 -19.78 -10.69
CA ARG A 182 1.48 -19.45 -10.47
C ARG A 182 1.22 -19.03 -9.02
N THR A 183 0.40 -18.01 -8.85
CA THR A 183 -0.24 -17.70 -7.57
C THR A 183 -1.57 -18.45 -7.44
N VAL A 184 -2.20 -18.37 -6.27
CA VAL A 184 -3.54 -18.91 -6.07
C VAL A 184 -4.65 -17.92 -6.45
N SER A 185 -4.30 -16.76 -7.02
CA SER A 185 -5.26 -15.67 -7.28
C SER A 185 -6.30 -15.98 -8.35
N SER A 186 -6.11 -17.04 -9.15
CA SER A 186 -7.08 -17.49 -10.15
C SER A 186 -8.47 -17.83 -9.55
N VAL A 187 -8.52 -18.21 -8.26
CA VAL A 187 -9.75 -18.50 -7.53
C VAL A 187 -10.11 -17.41 -6.52
N VAL A 188 -9.35 -16.31 -6.46
CA VAL A 188 -9.54 -15.25 -5.48
C VAL A 188 -10.25 -14.06 -6.11
N ARG A 189 -11.34 -13.64 -5.49
CA ARG A 189 -12.13 -12.47 -5.91
C ARG A 189 -11.84 -11.30 -4.99
N PHE A 190 -10.75 -10.58 -5.25
CA PHE A 190 -10.29 -9.49 -4.38
C PHE A 190 -11.34 -8.40 -4.16
N ALA A 191 -12.15 -8.07 -5.18
CA ALA A 191 -13.23 -7.10 -5.03
C ALA A 191 -14.30 -7.56 -4.03
N GLU A 192 -14.68 -8.85 -4.08
CA GLU A 192 -15.65 -9.43 -3.13
C GLU A 192 -15.06 -9.50 -1.71
N ILE A 193 -13.77 -9.85 -1.58
CA ILE A 193 -13.08 -9.85 -0.29
C ILE A 193 -13.03 -8.44 0.29
N ALA A 194 -12.71 -7.43 -0.51
CA ALA A 194 -12.70 -6.03 -0.07
C ALA A 194 -14.09 -5.57 0.36
N ALA A 195 -15.13 -5.95 -0.37
CA ALA A 195 -16.52 -5.67 0.01
C ALA A 195 -16.87 -6.32 1.35
N ALA A 196 -16.51 -7.61 1.52
CA ALA A 196 -16.71 -8.32 2.78
C ALA A 196 -15.88 -7.72 3.92
N ALA A 197 -14.73 -7.13 3.62
CA ALA A 197 -13.86 -6.42 4.53
C ALA A 197 -14.29 -4.96 4.80
N ASN A 198 -15.48 -4.55 4.39
CA ASN A 198 -16.05 -3.22 4.68
C ASN A 198 -15.44 -2.05 3.86
N TYR A 199 -14.85 -2.32 2.69
CA TYR A 199 -14.56 -1.23 1.75
C TYR A 199 -15.85 -0.61 1.25
N ARG A 200 -15.87 0.70 1.03
CA ARG A 200 -17.07 1.40 0.53
C ARG A 200 -17.41 1.03 -0.90
N ARG A 201 -16.36 0.77 -1.70
CA ARG A 201 -16.48 0.39 -3.10
C ARG A 201 -15.45 -0.64 -3.46
N ALA A 202 -15.88 -1.59 -4.27
CA ALA A 202 -15.02 -2.62 -4.79
C ALA A 202 -15.49 -2.99 -6.21
N VAL A 203 -14.60 -2.88 -7.18
CA VAL A 203 -14.89 -3.13 -8.58
C VAL A 203 -13.81 -3.99 -9.21
N ALA A 204 -14.14 -4.70 -10.30
CA ALA A 204 -13.18 -5.44 -11.09
C ALA A 204 -13.18 -4.92 -12.53
N ALA A 205 -12.00 -4.99 -13.20
CA ALA A 205 -11.80 -4.57 -14.58
C ALA A 205 -10.85 -5.52 -15.30
N ASP A 206 -10.99 -5.64 -16.63
CA ASP A 206 -10.06 -6.38 -17.49
C ASP A 206 -9.68 -5.63 -18.78
N ALA A 207 -10.19 -4.41 -18.96
CA ALA A 207 -9.93 -3.57 -20.13
C ALA A 207 -9.48 -2.15 -19.73
N PRO A 208 -8.58 -1.49 -20.52
CA PRO A 208 -8.09 -0.14 -20.20
C PRO A 208 -9.20 0.91 -20.10
N ALA A 209 -10.27 0.79 -20.90
CA ALA A 209 -11.40 1.71 -20.86
C ALA A 209 -12.16 1.62 -19.52
N GLU A 210 -12.33 0.42 -18.99
CA GLU A 210 -12.95 0.19 -17.68
C GLU A 210 -12.07 0.74 -16.54
N VAL A 211 -10.75 0.54 -16.61
CA VAL A 211 -9.79 1.12 -15.64
C VAL A 211 -9.95 2.64 -15.60
N ARG A 212 -9.97 3.30 -16.78
CA ARG A 212 -10.15 4.77 -16.85
C ARG A 212 -11.49 5.21 -16.29
N ALA A 213 -12.57 4.51 -16.61
CA ALA A 213 -13.90 4.84 -16.12
C ALA A 213 -14.01 4.71 -14.60
N PHE A 214 -13.56 3.56 -14.06
CA PHE A 214 -13.67 3.28 -12.64
C PHE A 214 -12.72 4.17 -11.80
N VAL A 215 -11.49 4.46 -12.27
CA VAL A 215 -10.60 5.36 -11.55
C VAL A 215 -11.20 6.76 -11.44
N LYS A 216 -11.81 7.29 -12.52
CA LYS A 216 -12.49 8.59 -12.49
C LYS A 216 -13.67 8.59 -11.52
N GLU A 217 -14.47 7.52 -11.52
CA GLU A 217 -15.60 7.36 -10.60
C GLU A 217 -15.13 7.29 -9.14
N LEU A 218 -14.16 6.41 -8.86
CA LEU A 218 -13.70 6.13 -7.50
C LEU A 218 -12.98 7.31 -6.86
N ARG A 219 -12.24 8.10 -7.64
CA ARG A 219 -11.55 9.32 -7.14
C ARG A 219 -12.51 10.38 -6.63
N GLY A 220 -13.66 10.53 -7.26
CA GLY A 220 -14.66 11.54 -6.88
C GLY A 220 -15.47 11.19 -5.63
N GLN A 221 -15.15 10.09 -4.96
CA GLN A 221 -15.97 9.54 -3.89
C GLN A 221 -15.14 9.15 -2.67
N PRO A 222 -15.72 9.23 -1.46
CA PRO A 222 -15.04 8.77 -0.26
C PRO A 222 -14.71 7.27 -0.33
N GLY A 223 -13.43 6.92 -0.03
CA GLY A 223 -12.95 5.55 0.08
C GLY A 223 -13.22 4.91 1.46
N PRO A 224 -12.57 3.81 1.76
CA PRO A 224 -11.60 3.13 0.89
C PRO A 224 -12.28 2.47 -0.29
N SER A 225 -11.60 2.55 -1.44
CA SER A 225 -12.06 1.91 -2.66
C SER A 225 -11.04 0.89 -3.14
N LEU A 226 -11.49 -0.22 -3.74
CA LEU A 226 -10.61 -1.22 -4.35
C LEU A 226 -10.95 -1.41 -5.82
N LEU A 227 -9.93 -1.43 -6.67
CA LEU A 227 -10.02 -1.79 -8.08
C LEU A 227 -9.16 -3.03 -8.33
N HIS A 228 -9.79 -4.17 -8.58
CA HIS A 228 -9.15 -5.42 -8.98
C HIS A 228 -9.03 -5.47 -10.50
N ILE A 229 -7.82 -5.48 -11.03
CA ILE A 229 -7.56 -5.47 -12.47
C ILE A 229 -6.94 -6.79 -12.89
N LYS A 230 -7.65 -7.58 -13.70
CA LYS A 230 -7.09 -8.76 -14.31
C LYS A 230 -6.23 -8.38 -15.52
N ILE A 231 -4.97 -8.82 -15.47
CA ILE A 231 -3.99 -8.57 -16.53
C ILE A 231 -3.39 -9.88 -17.02
N ARG A 232 -2.74 -9.87 -18.19
CA ARG A 232 -1.98 -11.03 -18.67
C ARG A 232 -0.62 -11.12 -18.00
N PRO A 233 -0.05 -12.34 -17.83
CA PRO A 233 1.32 -12.55 -17.42
C PRO A 233 2.34 -11.91 -18.37
N GLY A 234 3.54 -11.66 -17.84
CA GLY A 234 4.67 -11.14 -18.60
C GLY A 234 4.97 -9.67 -18.30
N ALA A 235 6.13 -9.24 -18.78
CA ALA A 235 6.63 -7.88 -18.62
C ALA A 235 7.49 -7.52 -19.86
N PRO A 236 7.63 -6.23 -20.20
CA PRO A 236 8.56 -5.79 -21.23
C PRO A 236 9.98 -6.30 -20.97
N LYS A 237 10.72 -6.66 -22.04
CA LYS A 237 12.11 -7.13 -21.92
C LYS A 237 13.03 -6.07 -21.33
N ALA A 238 12.87 -4.82 -21.75
CA ALA A 238 13.65 -3.67 -21.28
C ALA A 238 12.88 -2.92 -20.20
N LEU A 239 13.06 -3.31 -18.93
CA LEU A 239 12.53 -2.59 -17.77
C LEU A 239 13.61 -1.80 -17.07
N GLY A 240 13.37 -0.52 -16.87
CA GLY A 240 14.16 0.33 -16.00
C GLY A 240 14.17 -0.17 -14.56
N ARG A 241 15.05 0.41 -13.77
CA ARG A 241 15.07 0.30 -12.31
C ARG A 241 15.20 1.71 -11.75
N PRO A 242 14.54 2.03 -10.62
CA PRO A 242 14.78 3.30 -9.96
C PRO A 242 16.27 3.56 -9.82
N THR A 243 16.72 4.71 -10.30
CA THR A 243 18.14 5.11 -10.29
C THR A 243 18.54 5.63 -8.91
N LEU A 244 17.58 6.18 -8.16
CA LEU A 244 17.75 6.59 -6.79
C LEU A 244 17.73 5.37 -5.86
N LYS A 245 18.51 5.43 -4.78
CA LYS A 245 18.46 4.45 -3.72
C LYS A 245 17.11 4.51 -2.98
N PRO A 246 16.66 3.43 -2.33
CA PRO A 246 15.34 3.41 -1.66
C PRO A 246 15.13 4.54 -0.65
N HIS A 247 16.15 4.95 0.11
CA HIS A 247 16.04 6.06 1.03
C HIS A 247 15.92 7.41 0.32
N GLU A 248 16.62 7.61 -0.80
CA GLU A 248 16.52 8.83 -1.62
C GLU A 248 15.13 8.95 -2.26
N VAL A 249 14.56 7.83 -2.73
CA VAL A 249 13.16 7.79 -3.21
C VAL A 249 12.20 8.17 -2.08
N LYS A 250 12.42 7.64 -0.86
CA LYS A 250 11.61 7.99 0.32
C LYS A 250 11.72 9.50 0.61
N GLU A 251 12.92 10.07 0.63
CA GLU A 251 13.13 11.49 0.91
C GLU A 251 12.46 12.39 -0.15
N ARG A 252 12.60 12.03 -1.43
CA ARG A 252 11.91 12.70 -2.54
C ARG A 252 10.39 12.69 -2.35
N PHE A 253 9.85 11.52 -2.01
CA PHE A 253 8.42 11.34 -1.78
C PHE A 253 7.92 12.12 -0.54
N MET A 254 8.67 12.11 0.56
CA MET A 254 8.34 12.89 1.75
C MET A 254 8.36 14.41 1.49
N LYS A 255 9.30 14.88 0.66
CA LYS A 255 9.34 16.29 0.23
C LYS A 255 8.09 16.65 -0.55
N PHE A 256 7.68 15.82 -1.52
CA PHE A 256 6.43 16.01 -2.25
C PHE A 256 5.23 16.12 -1.29
N LEU A 257 5.11 15.20 -0.32
CA LEU A 257 4.02 15.23 0.66
C LEU A 257 4.02 16.50 1.52
N ALA A 258 5.19 16.98 1.93
CA ALA A 258 5.32 18.18 2.72
C ALA A 258 4.93 19.45 1.93
N GLU A 259 5.22 19.49 0.63
CA GLU A 259 4.83 20.58 -0.26
C GLU A 259 3.32 20.58 -0.57
N ALA A 260 2.74 19.40 -0.80
CA ALA A 260 1.32 19.24 -1.13
C ALA A 260 0.37 19.49 0.08
N ASN A 261 0.88 19.47 1.31
CA ASN A 261 0.07 19.63 2.53
C ASN A 261 0.37 20.92 3.31
N ARG A 262 1.06 21.86 2.70
CA ARG A 262 1.17 23.24 3.18
C ARG A 262 -0.06 24.04 2.80
#